data_65e461e839dfef583d1fb851ada43fea
#
_entry.id   65e461e839dfef583d1fb851ada43fea
#
_cell.length_a   1.000
_cell.length_b   1.000
_cell.length_c   1.000
_cell.angle_alpha   90.00
_cell.angle_beta   90.00
_cell.angle_gamma   90.00
#
_symmetry.space_group_name_H-M   'P 1'
#
loop_
_entity.id
_entity.type
_entity.pdbx_description
1 polymer ?
#
loop_
_entity_poly.entity_id
_entity_poly.type
_entity_poly.pdbx_seq_one_letter_code
_entity_poly.pdbx_strand_id
1 'polypeptide(L)'
;MPARRFFLKPFPGEGYPAGLTIGGSIGRRADTVSVRYEVRGNLSKVLIPAAAEAPRRRDRLWEETCFELFLGTADSGEYWELNLSPSGDWNVYRFAGYREGMREEPTITAVPFGVRRDPEALLLAAEIGVGKLVPAGKDLAATVAAVIKAADGGESHWARVHPGPGPDFHRRTGGALTLPGNG
;
A
#
# COMPACT_ATOMS: atom_id res chain seq x y z
N MET A 1 -15.35 13.45 -0.97
CA MET A 1 -14.23 14.42 -0.84
C MET A 1 -13.21 14.19 -1.94
N PRO A 2 -12.40 15.21 -2.35
CA PRO A 2 -11.34 15.02 -3.33
C PRO A 2 -10.26 14.05 -2.79
N ALA A 3 -9.67 13.27 -3.69
CA ALA A 3 -8.56 12.39 -3.34
C ALA A 3 -7.34 13.20 -2.87
N ARG A 4 -6.66 12.70 -1.85
CA ARG A 4 -5.43 13.30 -1.31
C ARG A 4 -4.22 12.76 -2.06
N ARG A 5 -3.36 13.64 -2.53
CA ARG A 5 -2.09 13.26 -3.16
C ARG A 5 -1.05 12.88 -2.10
N PHE A 6 -0.17 11.96 -2.46
CA PHE A 6 0.98 11.59 -1.66
C PHE A 6 2.22 11.38 -2.53
N PHE A 7 3.37 11.51 -1.90
CA PHE A 7 4.67 11.13 -2.46
C PHE A 7 5.39 10.30 -1.41
N LEU A 8 6.05 9.23 -1.86
CA LEU A 8 6.85 8.37 -1.02
C LEU A 8 8.32 8.76 -1.15
N LYS A 9 9.04 8.58 -0.05
CA LYS A 9 10.50 8.76 0.03
C LYS A 9 11.11 7.40 0.34
N PRO A 10 12.28 7.08 -0.23
CA PRO A 10 13.00 5.88 0.16
C PRO A 10 13.50 6.03 1.60
N PHE A 11 13.69 4.91 2.29
CA PHE A 11 14.32 4.92 3.61
C PHE A 11 15.78 5.41 3.47
N PRO A 12 16.24 6.32 4.35
CA PRO A 12 17.57 6.89 4.26
C PRO A 12 18.68 5.82 4.34
N GLY A 13 19.64 5.87 3.43
CA GLY A 13 20.77 4.95 3.39
C GLY A 13 20.55 3.67 2.56
N GLU A 14 19.34 3.39 2.12
CA GLU A 14 19.09 2.29 1.17
C GLU A 14 19.43 2.72 -0.27
N GLY A 15 20.01 1.78 -1.03
CA GLY A 15 20.20 1.94 -2.46
C GLY A 15 18.90 1.71 -3.21
N TYR A 16 18.61 2.53 -4.21
CA TYR A 16 17.45 2.36 -5.11
C TYR A 16 17.79 2.85 -6.53
N PRO A 17 17.05 2.42 -7.55
CA PRO A 17 17.29 2.87 -8.92
C PRO A 17 17.23 4.39 -9.06
N ALA A 18 18.30 5.00 -9.57
CA ALA A 18 18.42 6.45 -9.72
C ALA A 18 17.27 7.00 -10.59
N GLY A 19 16.69 8.13 -10.16
CA GLY A 19 15.59 8.77 -10.85
C GLY A 19 14.22 8.12 -10.62
N LEU A 20 14.13 7.06 -9.81
CA LEU A 20 12.85 6.47 -9.44
C LEU A 20 12.07 7.42 -8.52
N THR A 21 10.81 7.62 -8.82
CA THR A 21 9.86 8.37 -7.98
C THR A 21 8.59 7.57 -7.78
N ILE A 22 8.01 7.65 -6.58
CA ILE A 22 6.76 6.98 -6.25
C ILE A 22 5.81 8.00 -5.65
N GLY A 23 4.62 8.09 -6.22
CA GLY A 23 3.55 8.94 -5.72
C GLY A 23 2.18 8.34 -6.01
N GLY A 24 1.15 9.12 -5.74
CA GLY A 24 -0.20 8.66 -6.01
C GLY A 24 -1.28 9.50 -5.35
N SER A 25 -2.44 8.89 -5.21
CA SER A 25 -3.58 9.50 -4.54
C SER A 25 -4.40 8.46 -3.80
N ILE A 26 -5.03 8.89 -2.71
CA ILE A 26 -5.94 8.07 -1.92
C ILE A 26 -7.16 8.90 -1.53
N GLY A 27 -8.32 8.27 -1.52
CA GLY A 27 -9.57 8.88 -1.09
C GLY A 27 -10.56 7.86 -0.58
N ARG A 28 -11.60 8.34 0.10
CA ARG A 28 -12.71 7.52 0.55
C ARG A 28 -14.03 8.11 0.06
N ARG A 29 -14.89 7.25 -0.42
CA ARG A 29 -16.28 7.58 -0.76
C ARG A 29 -17.18 6.48 -0.21
N ALA A 30 -18.07 6.84 0.69
CA ALA A 30 -18.89 5.87 1.43
C ALA A 30 -17.99 4.79 2.07
N ASP A 31 -18.26 3.52 1.75
CA ASP A 31 -17.55 2.36 2.26
C ASP A 31 -16.40 1.89 1.35
N THR A 32 -15.97 2.72 0.41
CA THR A 32 -14.90 2.37 -0.52
C THR A 32 -13.72 3.32 -0.36
N VAL A 33 -12.54 2.76 -0.15
CA VAL A 33 -11.26 3.46 -0.23
C VAL A 33 -10.67 3.18 -1.61
N SER A 34 -10.38 4.25 -2.36
CA SER A 34 -9.68 4.18 -3.65
C SER A 34 -8.23 4.62 -3.45
N VAL A 35 -7.26 3.83 -3.90
CA VAL A 35 -5.85 4.18 -3.88
C VAL A 35 -5.24 4.00 -5.26
N ARG A 36 -4.36 4.92 -5.63
CA ARG A 36 -3.54 4.85 -6.85
C ARG A 36 -2.09 5.06 -6.49
N TYR A 37 -1.24 4.19 -7.02
CA TYR A 37 0.21 4.34 -6.99
C TYR A 37 0.71 4.58 -8.41
N GLU A 38 1.71 5.41 -8.52
CA GLU A 38 2.42 5.70 -9.75
C GLU A 38 3.91 5.68 -9.48
N VAL A 39 4.61 4.74 -10.10
CA VAL A 39 6.07 4.67 -10.11
C VAL A 39 6.54 5.22 -11.44
N ARG A 40 7.46 6.17 -11.43
CA ARG A 40 8.09 6.74 -12.63
C ARG A 40 9.60 6.61 -12.56
N GLY A 41 10.20 6.42 -13.72
CA GLY A 41 11.63 6.30 -13.91
C GLY A 41 12.01 5.10 -14.77
N ASN A 42 13.28 4.74 -14.77
CA ASN A 42 13.75 3.58 -15.56
C ASN A 42 13.30 2.26 -14.92
N LEU A 43 12.15 1.76 -15.35
CA LEU A 43 11.56 0.53 -14.82
C LEU A 43 12.34 -0.74 -15.19
N SER A 44 13.29 -0.69 -16.13
CA SER A 44 14.17 -1.84 -16.40
C SER A 44 15.10 -2.18 -15.24
N LYS A 45 15.24 -1.24 -14.30
CA LYS A 45 16.02 -1.40 -13.05
C LYS A 45 15.18 -1.94 -11.88
N VAL A 46 13.90 -2.18 -12.07
CA VAL A 46 12.97 -2.68 -11.05
C VAL A 46 12.53 -4.09 -11.40
N LEU A 47 12.60 -5.00 -10.44
CA LEU A 47 12.01 -6.34 -10.58
C LEU A 47 10.50 -6.22 -10.38
N ILE A 48 9.76 -6.15 -11.49
CA ILE A 48 8.30 -6.08 -11.46
C ILE A 48 7.76 -7.48 -11.71
N PRO A 49 6.99 -8.07 -10.78
CA PRO A 49 6.33 -9.36 -10.97
C PRO A 49 5.51 -9.40 -12.26
N ALA A 50 5.61 -10.52 -12.99
CA ALA A 50 4.81 -10.73 -14.17
C ALA A 50 3.32 -10.79 -13.83
N ALA A 51 2.46 -10.36 -14.75
CA ALA A 51 1.01 -10.46 -14.56
C ALA A 51 0.59 -11.92 -14.36
N ALA A 52 -0.20 -12.18 -13.34
CA ALA A 52 -0.79 -13.48 -13.10
C ALA A 52 -1.93 -13.75 -14.08
N GLU A 53 -2.04 -14.96 -14.57
CA GLU A 53 -3.16 -15.37 -15.44
C GLU A 53 -4.51 -15.23 -14.71
N ALA A 54 -4.53 -15.57 -13.42
CA ALA A 54 -5.69 -15.46 -12.55
C ALA A 54 -5.27 -14.80 -11.22
N PRO A 55 -5.40 -13.48 -11.09
CA PRO A 55 -5.09 -12.77 -9.85
C PRO A 55 -5.87 -13.33 -8.67
N ARG A 56 -5.15 -13.55 -7.55
CA ARG A 56 -5.71 -14.19 -6.37
C ARG A 56 -5.10 -13.66 -5.08
N ARG A 57 -5.71 -14.03 -3.96
CA ARG A 57 -5.10 -13.86 -2.65
C ARG A 57 -3.83 -14.70 -2.56
N ARG A 58 -2.69 -14.07 -2.18
CA ARG A 58 -1.40 -14.73 -2.01
C ARG A 58 -0.67 -14.16 -0.79
N ASP A 59 -0.06 -15.05 -0.02
CA ASP A 59 0.74 -14.67 1.13
C ASP A 59 2.12 -14.14 0.72
N ARG A 60 2.74 -13.34 1.60
CA ARG A 60 4.13 -12.87 1.51
C ARG A 60 4.46 -12.03 0.27
N LEU A 61 3.51 -11.23 -0.21
CA LEU A 61 3.72 -10.37 -1.37
C LEU A 61 4.80 -9.31 -1.14
N TRP A 62 5.05 -8.93 0.12
CA TRP A 62 6.13 -7.99 0.52
C TRP A 62 7.55 -8.50 0.25
N GLU A 63 7.74 -9.77 -0.06
CA GLU A 63 9.03 -10.33 -0.47
C GLU A 63 9.41 -9.99 -1.92
N GLU A 64 8.49 -9.40 -2.66
CA GLU A 64 8.67 -8.92 -4.03
C GLU A 64 8.41 -7.40 -4.07
N THR A 65 8.46 -6.78 -5.26
CA THR A 65 7.94 -5.43 -5.46
C THR A 65 6.46 -5.42 -5.12
N CYS A 66 6.08 -4.66 -4.09
CA CYS A 66 4.74 -4.66 -3.53
C CYS A 66 4.34 -3.24 -3.12
N PHE A 67 3.06 -2.91 -3.26
CA PHE A 67 2.47 -1.66 -2.77
C PHE A 67 1.60 -1.98 -1.57
N GLU A 68 1.74 -1.18 -0.53
CA GLU A 68 1.12 -1.46 0.77
C GLU A 68 0.25 -0.29 1.22
N LEU A 69 -0.91 -0.62 1.75
CA LEU A 69 -1.84 0.31 2.34
C LEU A 69 -2.22 -0.17 3.73
N PHE A 70 -1.95 0.65 4.75
CA PHE A 70 -2.36 0.39 6.13
C PHE A 70 -3.55 1.25 6.47
N LEU A 71 -4.61 0.65 6.99
CA LEU A 71 -5.84 1.31 7.39
C LEU A 71 -6.15 1.02 8.85
N GLY A 72 -6.54 2.02 9.61
CA GLY A 72 -7.00 1.86 10.98
C GLY A 72 -7.76 3.08 11.45
N THR A 73 -8.38 3.02 12.62
CA THR A 73 -9.01 4.17 13.25
C THR A 73 -8.08 4.77 14.32
N ALA A 74 -8.29 6.05 14.66
CA ALA A 74 -7.45 6.73 15.65
C ALA A 74 -7.66 6.21 17.07
N ASP A 75 -8.82 5.64 17.35
CA ASP A 75 -9.28 5.15 18.66
C ASP A 75 -9.03 3.64 18.86
N SER A 76 -8.34 2.98 17.93
CA SER A 76 -8.02 1.54 18.00
C SER A 76 -6.56 1.24 17.71
N GLY A 77 -5.99 0.30 18.46
CA GLY A 77 -4.71 -0.32 18.11
C GLY A 77 -4.80 -1.26 16.90
N GLU A 78 -6.01 -1.73 16.58
CA GLU A 78 -6.26 -2.62 15.47
C GLU A 78 -6.11 -1.89 14.13
N TYR A 79 -5.58 -2.61 13.14
CA TYR A 79 -5.44 -2.08 11.77
C TYR A 79 -5.39 -3.21 10.75
N TRP A 80 -5.53 -2.82 9.50
CA TRP A 80 -5.42 -3.72 8.35
C TRP A 80 -4.25 -3.30 7.47
N GLU A 81 -3.55 -4.28 6.95
CA GLU A 81 -2.50 -4.15 5.95
C GLU A 81 -2.98 -4.79 4.66
N LEU A 82 -2.97 -4.04 3.60
CA LEU A 82 -3.28 -4.51 2.25
C LEU A 82 -1.98 -4.55 1.46
N ASN A 83 -1.71 -5.69 0.85
CA ASN A 83 -0.58 -5.91 -0.04
C ASN A 83 -1.08 -6.09 -1.46
N LEU A 84 -0.56 -5.30 -2.39
CA LEU A 84 -0.97 -5.24 -3.79
C LEU A 84 0.26 -5.46 -4.67
N SER A 85 0.33 -6.61 -5.33
CA SER A 85 1.43 -6.95 -6.25
C SER A 85 1.16 -6.40 -7.65
N PRO A 86 2.18 -5.94 -8.39
CA PRO A 86 2.07 -5.68 -9.81
C PRO A 86 1.63 -6.89 -10.65
N SER A 87 1.71 -8.10 -10.11
CA SER A 87 1.17 -9.30 -10.77
C SER A 87 -0.36 -9.33 -10.84
N GLY A 88 -1.04 -8.55 -10.01
CA GLY A 88 -2.48 -8.64 -9.81
C GLY A 88 -2.86 -9.41 -8.53
N ASP A 89 -1.93 -10.15 -7.92
CA ASP A 89 -2.16 -10.81 -6.65
C ASP A 89 -2.25 -9.81 -5.51
N TRP A 90 -2.99 -10.18 -4.46
CA TRP A 90 -3.26 -9.32 -3.32
C TRP A 90 -3.39 -10.11 -2.02
N ASN A 91 -3.26 -9.43 -0.89
CA ASN A 91 -3.70 -9.95 0.40
C ASN A 91 -4.17 -8.82 1.31
N VAL A 92 -4.93 -9.17 2.33
CA VAL A 92 -5.35 -8.28 3.41
C VAL A 92 -5.15 -9.01 4.73
N TYR A 93 -4.35 -8.39 5.60
CA TYR A 93 -4.12 -8.88 6.94
C TYR A 93 -4.76 -7.94 7.97
N ARG A 94 -5.24 -8.50 9.06
CA ARG A 94 -5.68 -7.80 10.25
C ARG A 94 -4.68 -8.00 11.36
N PHE A 95 -4.36 -6.92 12.05
CA PHE A 95 -3.51 -6.90 13.24
C PHE A 95 -4.33 -6.45 14.45
N ALA A 96 -4.14 -7.12 15.58
CA ALA A 96 -4.78 -6.73 16.84
C ALA A 96 -4.08 -5.53 17.51
N GLY A 97 -2.80 -5.34 17.23
CA GLY A 97 -1.95 -4.26 17.70
C GLY A 97 -0.69 -4.15 16.85
N TYR A 98 0.26 -3.28 17.25
CA TYR A 98 1.48 -3.05 16.51
C TYR A 98 2.27 -4.36 16.32
N ARG A 99 2.27 -4.88 15.08
CA ARG A 99 2.89 -6.17 14.67
C ARG A 99 2.39 -7.39 15.46
N GLU A 100 1.20 -7.31 16.07
CA GLU A 100 0.65 -8.37 16.89
C GLU A 100 -0.62 -8.98 16.29
N GLY A 101 -0.79 -10.30 16.45
CA GLY A 101 -2.00 -11.00 16.07
C GLY A 101 -2.29 -11.01 14.57
N MET A 102 -1.26 -10.96 13.72
CA MET A 102 -1.40 -11.00 12.27
C MET A 102 -2.21 -12.21 11.82
N ARG A 103 -3.25 -11.97 11.03
CA ARG A 103 -4.06 -13.01 10.38
C ARG A 103 -4.68 -12.46 9.10
N GLU A 104 -4.97 -13.31 8.15
CA GLU A 104 -5.73 -12.90 6.97
C GLU A 104 -7.12 -12.36 7.38
N GLU A 105 -7.56 -11.29 6.70
CA GLU A 105 -8.89 -10.72 6.88
C GLU A 105 -9.91 -11.45 5.98
N PRO A 106 -10.78 -12.29 6.53
CA PRO A 106 -11.66 -13.13 5.73
C PRO A 106 -12.84 -12.37 5.14
N THR A 107 -13.19 -11.19 5.67
CA THR A 107 -14.35 -10.42 5.18
C THR A 107 -14.08 -9.72 3.86
N ILE A 108 -12.83 -9.51 3.50
CA ILE A 108 -12.41 -9.02 2.19
C ILE A 108 -12.14 -10.22 1.30
N THR A 109 -13.05 -10.52 0.42
CA THR A 109 -12.96 -11.69 -0.48
C THR A 109 -12.43 -11.36 -1.87
N ALA A 110 -12.38 -10.08 -2.23
CA ALA A 110 -11.81 -9.58 -3.47
C ALA A 110 -11.31 -8.14 -3.29
N VAL A 111 -10.25 -7.82 -3.98
CA VAL A 111 -9.74 -6.45 -4.12
C VAL A 111 -9.66 -6.17 -5.62
N PRO A 112 -10.67 -5.53 -6.23
CA PRO A 112 -10.57 -5.12 -7.63
C PRO A 112 -9.47 -4.08 -7.80
N PHE A 113 -8.47 -4.39 -8.62
CA PHE A 113 -7.46 -3.41 -9.00
C PHE A 113 -6.91 -3.68 -10.40
N GLY A 114 -6.44 -2.61 -11.03
CA GLY A 114 -5.82 -2.65 -12.33
C GLY A 114 -4.35 -2.25 -12.25
N VAL A 115 -3.54 -2.89 -13.07
CA VAL A 115 -2.13 -2.58 -13.24
C VAL A 115 -1.89 -2.21 -14.70
N ARG A 116 -1.25 -1.05 -14.95
CA ARG A 116 -0.78 -0.64 -16.27
C ARG A 116 0.71 -0.41 -16.21
N ARG A 117 1.42 -0.98 -17.14
CA ARG A 117 2.86 -0.86 -17.27
C ARG A 117 3.22 -0.26 -18.61
N ASP A 118 3.96 0.84 -18.57
CA ASP A 118 4.62 1.47 -19.70
C ASP A 118 6.15 1.43 -19.45
N PRO A 119 7.02 1.72 -20.43
CA PRO A 119 8.48 1.65 -20.25
C PRO A 119 9.02 2.52 -19.10
N GLU A 120 8.37 3.67 -18.83
CA GLU A 120 8.79 4.65 -17.81
C GLU A 120 7.79 4.84 -16.68
N ALA A 121 6.68 4.10 -16.67
CA ALA A 121 5.64 4.22 -15.66
C ALA A 121 4.98 2.88 -15.33
N LEU A 122 4.77 2.66 -14.02
CA LEU A 122 3.91 1.60 -13.50
C LEU A 122 2.78 2.25 -12.70
N LEU A 123 1.56 1.97 -13.11
CA LEU A 123 0.35 2.49 -12.47
C LEU A 123 -0.42 1.33 -11.86
N LEU A 124 -0.81 1.47 -10.61
CA LEU A 124 -1.68 0.53 -9.89
C LEU A 124 -2.84 1.31 -9.30
N ALA A 125 -4.07 0.86 -9.51
CA ALA A 125 -5.27 1.48 -8.96
C ALA A 125 -6.18 0.42 -8.36
N ALA A 126 -6.52 0.55 -7.07
CA ALA A 126 -7.33 -0.39 -6.33
C ALA A 126 -8.52 0.28 -5.66
N GLU A 127 -9.59 -0.48 -5.51
CA GLU A 127 -10.77 -0.12 -4.73
C GLU A 127 -11.01 -1.16 -3.63
N ILE A 128 -11.10 -0.70 -2.40
CA ILE A 128 -11.20 -1.54 -1.21
C ILE A 128 -12.51 -1.25 -0.50
N GLY A 129 -13.37 -2.24 -0.41
CA GLY A 129 -14.59 -2.18 0.38
C GLY A 129 -14.28 -2.26 1.88
N VAL A 130 -14.41 -1.15 2.60
CA VAL A 130 -14.06 -1.06 4.04
C VAL A 130 -15.29 -1.11 4.96
N GLY A 131 -16.50 -1.16 4.42
CA GLY A 131 -17.73 -1.12 5.21
C GLY A 131 -17.93 -2.29 6.16
N LYS A 132 -17.25 -3.42 5.92
CA LYS A 132 -17.21 -4.56 6.84
C LYS A 132 -16.06 -4.49 7.86
N LEU A 133 -15.10 -3.61 7.65
CA LEU A 133 -13.93 -3.45 8.51
C LEU A 133 -14.16 -2.37 9.57
N VAL A 134 -14.80 -1.29 9.18
CA VAL A 134 -14.95 -0.10 10.02
C VAL A 134 -16.38 0.41 9.92
N PRO A 135 -17.00 0.78 11.05
CA PRO A 135 -18.33 1.40 11.03
C PRO A 135 -18.40 2.62 10.12
N ALA A 136 -19.53 2.79 9.45
CA ALA A 136 -19.83 4.01 8.70
C ALA A 136 -19.68 5.24 9.62
N GLY A 137 -19.18 6.35 9.09
CA GLY A 137 -18.98 7.57 9.87
C GLY A 137 -17.66 7.63 10.67
N LYS A 138 -16.93 6.54 10.87
CA LYS A 138 -15.59 6.57 11.49
C LYS A 138 -14.54 7.01 10.50
N ASP A 139 -13.69 7.95 10.91
CA ASP A 139 -12.51 8.36 10.16
C ASP A 139 -11.49 7.22 10.10
N LEU A 140 -10.86 7.05 8.95
CA LEU A 140 -9.73 6.15 8.77
C LEU A 140 -8.42 6.93 8.74
N ALA A 141 -7.44 6.43 9.45
CA ALA A 141 -6.04 6.81 9.30
C ALA A 141 -5.41 5.85 8.29
N ALA A 142 -4.94 6.38 7.16
CA ALA A 142 -4.32 5.61 6.09
C ALA A 142 -2.84 5.95 5.96
N THR A 143 -1.96 4.95 5.94
CA THR A 143 -0.57 5.09 5.53
C THR A 143 -0.32 4.28 4.28
N VAL A 144 0.50 4.81 3.40
CA VAL A 144 0.84 4.22 2.09
C VAL A 144 2.34 3.99 2.02
N ALA A 145 2.74 2.84 1.51
CA ALA A 145 4.12 2.42 1.41
C ALA A 145 4.36 1.58 0.14
N ALA A 146 5.62 1.29 -0.15
CA ALA A 146 6.01 0.34 -1.18
C ALA A 146 7.35 -0.31 -0.83
N VAL A 147 7.50 -1.57 -1.17
CA VAL A 147 8.76 -2.28 -1.26
C VAL A 147 9.13 -2.37 -2.73
N ILE A 148 10.34 -1.96 -3.08
CA ILE A 148 10.85 -2.02 -4.45
C ILE A 148 12.08 -2.94 -4.47
N LYS A 149 12.00 -4.00 -5.26
CA LYS A 149 13.14 -4.87 -5.56
C LYS A 149 13.84 -4.35 -6.82
N ALA A 150 15.11 -4.11 -6.71
CA ALA A 150 15.93 -3.67 -7.84
C ALA A 150 16.50 -4.86 -8.64
N ALA A 151 16.73 -4.67 -9.92
CA ALA A 151 17.25 -5.70 -10.83
C ALA A 151 18.66 -6.18 -10.45
N ASP A 152 19.41 -5.43 -9.68
CA ASP A 152 20.72 -5.76 -9.12
C ASP A 152 20.67 -6.56 -7.81
N GLY A 153 19.46 -6.90 -7.34
CA GLY A 153 19.21 -7.62 -6.10
C GLY A 153 19.03 -6.72 -4.88
N GLY A 154 19.10 -5.40 -5.03
CA GLY A 154 18.81 -4.44 -3.96
C GLY A 154 17.33 -4.40 -3.59
N GLU A 155 17.07 -3.91 -2.39
CA GLU A 155 15.72 -3.66 -1.88
C GLU A 155 15.66 -2.25 -1.31
N SER A 156 14.55 -1.58 -1.53
CA SER A 156 14.30 -0.27 -0.92
C SER A 156 12.87 -0.15 -0.42
N HIS A 157 12.72 0.53 0.72
CA HIS A 157 11.46 0.72 1.42
C HIS A 157 11.03 2.18 1.29
N TRP A 158 9.83 2.38 0.78
CA TRP A 158 9.29 3.70 0.45
C TRP A 158 8.07 4.00 1.28
N ALA A 159 8.06 5.13 1.97
CA ALA A 159 6.93 5.62 2.76
C ALA A 159 6.82 7.15 2.70
N ARG A 160 5.70 7.70 3.13
CA ARG A 160 5.55 9.16 3.27
C ARG A 160 6.49 9.72 4.34
N VAL A 161 6.65 8.98 5.41
CA VAL A 161 7.49 9.31 6.58
C VAL A 161 8.10 8.02 7.10
N HIS A 162 9.37 8.09 7.52
CA HIS A 162 10.06 7.01 8.20
C HIS A 162 10.31 7.42 9.66
N PRO A 163 9.44 6.99 10.61
CA PRO A 163 9.48 7.50 11.99
C PRO A 163 10.52 6.82 12.89
N GLY A 164 11.22 5.82 12.40
CA GLY A 164 12.15 5.00 13.20
C GLY A 164 13.55 4.91 12.60
N PRO A 165 14.47 4.24 13.30
CA PRO A 165 15.85 4.03 12.84
C PRO A 165 15.98 2.97 11.73
N GLY A 166 14.88 2.24 11.43
CA GLY A 166 14.77 1.26 10.35
C GLY A 166 13.45 1.42 9.61
N PRO A 167 13.30 0.81 8.42
CA PRO A 167 12.05 0.83 7.67
C PRO A 167 10.97 0.09 8.46
N ASP A 168 9.88 0.80 8.74
CA ASP A 168 8.77 0.26 9.53
C ASP A 168 7.45 0.91 9.14
N PHE A 169 6.71 0.27 8.27
CA PHE A 169 5.44 0.75 7.77
C PHE A 169 4.28 0.57 8.76
N HIS A 170 4.43 -0.33 9.74
CA HIS A 170 3.42 -0.56 10.76
C HIS A 170 3.29 0.59 11.76
N ARG A 171 4.32 1.45 11.87
CA ARG A 171 4.24 2.70 12.64
C ARG A 171 3.40 3.73 11.90
N ARG A 172 2.12 3.79 12.21
CA ARG A 172 1.15 4.70 11.58
C ARG A 172 1.25 6.15 12.07
N THR A 173 2.17 6.45 12.99
CA THR A 173 2.37 7.80 13.55
C THR A 173 3.13 8.70 12.58
N GLY A 174 2.68 9.95 12.45
CA GLY A 174 3.37 11.01 11.68
C GLY A 174 3.16 10.99 10.17
N GLY A 175 2.79 9.86 9.56
CA GLY A 175 2.61 9.71 8.11
C GLY A 175 1.18 9.47 7.64
N ALA A 176 0.21 9.33 8.55
CA ALA A 176 -1.15 8.97 8.21
C ALA A 176 -1.91 10.11 7.49
N LEU A 177 -2.70 9.74 6.50
CA LEU A 177 -3.70 10.58 5.85
C LEU A 177 -5.06 10.26 6.46
N THR A 178 -5.76 11.27 6.96
CA THR A 178 -7.13 11.08 7.43
C THR A 178 -8.07 10.97 6.24
N LEU A 179 -8.81 9.89 6.18
CA LEU A 179 -9.90 9.65 5.25
C LEU A 179 -11.22 9.75 6.03
N PRO A 180 -11.94 10.87 5.93
CA PRO A 180 -13.14 11.08 6.72
C PRO A 180 -14.20 10.02 6.47
N GLY A 181 -14.89 9.64 7.56
CA GLY A 181 -16.12 8.89 7.48
C GLY A 181 -17.23 9.75 6.86
N ASN A 182 -18.19 9.12 6.24
CA ASN A 182 -19.40 9.84 5.81
C ASN A 182 -20.35 9.89 7.00
N GLY A 183 -20.63 11.10 7.48
CA GLY A 183 -21.78 11.34 8.36
C GLY A 183 -23.09 11.22 7.59
#